data_780102fdd8f84cc1a2c34133660f06d1
#
_entry.id   780102fdd8f84cc1a2c34133660f06d1
#
_cell.length_a   1.000
_cell.length_b   1.000
_cell.length_c   1.000
_cell.angle_alpha   90.00
_cell.angle_beta   90.00
_cell.angle_gamma   90.00
#
_symmetry.space_group_name_H-M   'P 1'
#
loop_
_entity.id
_entity.type
_entity.pdbx_description
1 polymer ?
#
loop_
_entity_poly.entity_id
_entity_poly.type
_entity_poly.pdbx_seq_one_letter_code
_entity_poly.pdbx_strand_id
1 'polypeptide(L)'
;MLRNQKGFTLIELIVIIVIIGILAAVAIPTYIDLTTQAANATARGVLGGLRSANTLLFASRIIGGTNAAYNWTSIIGSAQLQGVTYAISNATNVTLTVGANNYVLTLNPNNPAAPGTPATIYCATATW
;
A
#
# COMPACT_ATOMS: atom_id res chain seq x y z
N MET A 1 -4.07 -56.11 -26.14
CA MET A 1 -4.05 -55.92 -24.68
C MET A 1 -5.01 -54.80 -24.31
N LEU A 2 -6.17 -55.13 -23.74
CA LEU A 2 -7.11 -54.09 -23.25
C LEU A 2 -6.59 -53.56 -21.91
N ARG A 3 -6.16 -52.30 -21.92
CA ARG A 3 -5.79 -51.57 -20.67
C ARG A 3 -7.05 -51.46 -19.81
N ASN A 4 -6.98 -52.06 -18.62
CA ASN A 4 -8.04 -52.01 -17.63
C ASN A 4 -8.20 -50.53 -17.17
N GLN A 5 -9.10 -49.79 -17.77
CA GLN A 5 -9.43 -48.43 -17.39
C GLN A 5 -10.37 -48.52 -16.17
N LYS A 6 -9.81 -48.35 -14.97
CA LYS A 6 -10.61 -48.20 -13.77
C LYS A 6 -11.22 -46.78 -13.83
N GLY A 7 -12.52 -46.69 -14.05
CA GLY A 7 -13.26 -45.46 -13.99
C GLY A 7 -13.42 -44.98 -12.54
N PHE A 8 -13.45 -43.67 -12.34
CA PHE A 8 -13.79 -43.05 -11.03
C PHE A 8 -15.22 -43.42 -10.63
N THR A 9 -15.42 -43.71 -9.35
CA THR A 9 -16.74 -43.92 -8.80
C THR A 9 -17.42 -42.57 -8.51
N LEU A 10 -18.76 -42.53 -8.61
CA LEU A 10 -19.53 -41.31 -8.32
C LEU A 10 -19.29 -40.85 -6.87
N ILE A 11 -19.15 -41.79 -5.94
CA ILE A 11 -18.91 -41.46 -4.52
C ILE A 11 -17.54 -40.80 -4.28
N GLU A 12 -16.50 -41.24 -4.99
CA GLU A 12 -15.19 -40.61 -4.92
C GLU A 12 -15.25 -39.14 -5.34
N LEU A 13 -15.97 -38.85 -6.42
CA LEU A 13 -16.15 -37.46 -6.88
C LEU A 13 -16.92 -36.61 -5.86
N ILE A 14 -18.03 -37.12 -5.31
CA ILE A 14 -18.84 -36.41 -4.33
C ILE A 14 -18.03 -36.11 -3.07
N VAL A 15 -17.30 -37.07 -2.54
CA VAL A 15 -16.48 -36.86 -1.33
C VAL A 15 -15.43 -35.77 -1.57
N ILE A 16 -14.78 -35.75 -2.73
CA ILE A 16 -13.77 -34.74 -3.06
C ILE A 16 -14.39 -33.33 -3.09
N ILE A 17 -15.52 -33.16 -3.79
CA ILE A 17 -16.15 -31.82 -3.88
C ILE A 17 -16.69 -31.33 -2.54
N VAL A 18 -17.18 -32.22 -1.66
CA VAL A 18 -17.61 -31.87 -0.31
C VAL A 18 -16.43 -31.39 0.53
N ILE A 19 -15.31 -32.14 0.51
CA ILE A 19 -14.09 -31.76 1.25
C ILE A 19 -13.57 -30.41 0.76
N ILE A 20 -13.45 -30.21 -0.56
CA ILE A 20 -13.01 -28.94 -1.13
C ILE A 20 -13.96 -27.81 -0.76
N GLY A 21 -15.27 -28.04 -0.77
CA GLY A 21 -16.28 -27.05 -0.38
C GLY A 21 -16.11 -26.58 1.07
N ILE A 22 -15.88 -27.52 2.00
CA ILE A 22 -15.65 -27.19 3.42
C ILE A 22 -14.34 -26.41 3.59
N LEU A 23 -13.26 -26.85 2.95
CA LEU A 23 -11.97 -26.16 3.03
C LEU A 23 -12.03 -24.77 2.41
N ALA A 24 -12.70 -24.61 1.28
CA ALA A 24 -12.87 -23.31 0.62
C ALA A 24 -13.65 -22.32 1.48
N ALA A 25 -14.66 -22.76 2.20
CA ALA A 25 -15.47 -21.92 3.08
C ALA A 25 -14.63 -21.21 4.17
N VAL A 26 -13.56 -21.83 4.63
CA VAL A 26 -12.63 -21.26 5.63
C VAL A 26 -11.46 -20.51 4.96
N ALA A 27 -10.93 -21.06 3.87
CA ALA A 27 -9.73 -20.51 3.24
C ALA A 27 -9.96 -19.15 2.56
N ILE A 28 -11.12 -18.95 1.93
CA ILE A 28 -11.39 -17.70 1.18
C ILE A 28 -11.42 -16.46 2.09
N PRO A 29 -12.21 -16.41 3.19
CA PRO A 29 -12.22 -15.24 4.06
C PRO A 29 -10.85 -14.95 4.68
N THR A 30 -10.13 -15.99 5.11
CA THR A 30 -8.79 -15.85 5.67
C THR A 30 -7.79 -15.24 4.67
N TYR A 31 -7.89 -15.64 3.40
CA TYR A 31 -7.05 -15.10 2.33
C TYR A 31 -7.32 -13.60 2.07
N ILE A 32 -8.58 -13.19 2.09
CA ILE A 32 -8.98 -11.77 1.92
C ILE A 32 -8.43 -10.93 3.06
N ASP A 33 -8.54 -11.40 4.30
CA ASP A 33 -8.01 -10.70 5.46
C ASP A 33 -6.48 -10.56 5.40
N LEU A 34 -5.77 -11.60 4.97
CA LEU A 34 -4.33 -11.58 4.83
C LEU A 34 -3.86 -10.58 3.76
N THR A 35 -4.55 -10.52 2.63
CA THR A 35 -4.22 -9.53 1.57
C THR A 35 -4.43 -8.10 2.03
N THR A 36 -5.47 -7.83 2.81
CA THR A 36 -5.73 -6.51 3.40
C THR A 36 -4.64 -6.13 4.41
N GLN A 37 -4.24 -7.05 5.29
CA GLN A 37 -3.16 -6.83 6.24
C GLN A 37 -1.81 -6.57 5.54
N ALA A 38 -1.52 -7.30 4.47
CA ALA A 38 -0.32 -7.08 3.65
C ALA A 38 -0.34 -5.69 2.98
N ALA A 39 -1.49 -5.25 2.45
CA ALA A 39 -1.66 -3.93 1.88
C ALA A 39 -1.45 -2.83 2.93
N ASN A 40 -2.01 -2.99 4.13
CA ASN A 40 -1.82 -2.07 5.25
C ASN A 40 -0.34 -1.98 5.66
N ALA A 41 0.36 -3.11 5.76
CA ALA A 41 1.78 -3.15 6.09
C ALA A 41 2.63 -2.42 5.02
N THR A 42 2.32 -2.64 3.76
CA THR A 42 2.98 -1.95 2.63
C THR A 42 2.73 -0.45 2.68
N ALA A 43 1.50 -0.02 2.91
CA ALA A 43 1.15 1.40 3.01
C ALA A 43 1.87 2.09 4.19
N ARG A 44 2.01 1.41 5.34
CA ARG A 44 2.83 1.90 6.48
C ARG A 44 4.30 2.04 6.12
N GLY A 45 4.86 1.08 5.39
CA GLY A 45 6.24 1.12 4.90
C GLY A 45 6.46 2.32 3.97
N VAL A 46 5.55 2.54 3.02
CA VAL A 46 5.59 3.69 2.11
C VAL A 46 5.46 5.01 2.87
N LEU A 47 4.56 5.09 3.86
CA LEU A 47 4.43 6.28 4.71
C LEU A 47 5.74 6.59 5.47
N GLY A 48 6.42 5.55 5.98
CA GLY A 48 7.74 5.69 6.59
C GLY A 48 8.79 6.23 5.61
N GLY A 49 8.84 5.69 4.39
CA GLY A 49 9.72 6.17 3.32
C GLY A 49 9.46 7.63 2.93
N LEU A 50 8.20 8.01 2.79
CA LEU A 50 7.80 9.39 2.49
C LEU A 50 8.18 10.36 3.62
N ARG A 51 8.04 9.97 4.88
CA ARG A 51 8.48 10.78 6.03
C ARG A 51 9.98 10.98 6.03
N SER A 52 10.75 9.94 5.74
CA SER A 52 12.21 10.02 5.61
C SER A 52 12.62 10.94 4.45
N ALA A 53 12.02 10.78 3.28
CA ALA A 53 12.26 11.63 2.12
C ALA A 53 11.92 13.11 2.41
N ASN A 54 10.80 13.37 3.09
CA ASN A 54 10.43 14.71 3.53
C ASN A 54 11.49 15.35 4.45
N THR A 55 12.00 14.60 5.42
CA THR A 55 13.03 15.08 6.35
C THR A 55 14.32 15.38 5.62
N LEU A 56 14.77 14.51 4.73
CA LEU A 56 15.98 14.71 3.93
C LEU A 56 15.84 15.91 2.98
N LEU A 57 14.70 16.06 2.34
CA LEU A 57 14.42 17.19 1.44
C LEU A 57 14.43 18.51 2.21
N PHE A 58 13.84 18.55 3.39
CA PHE A 58 13.88 19.73 4.26
C PHE A 58 15.31 20.06 4.70
N ALA A 59 16.06 19.07 5.17
CA ALA A 59 17.45 19.25 5.58
C ALA A 59 18.33 19.74 4.44
N SER A 60 18.18 19.19 3.23
CA SER A 60 18.96 19.61 2.06
C SER A 60 18.69 21.08 1.68
N ARG A 61 17.46 21.56 1.87
CA ARG A 61 17.11 22.97 1.61
C ARG A 61 17.68 23.92 2.66
N ILE A 62 17.71 23.51 3.93
CA ILE A 62 18.37 24.29 4.98
C ILE A 62 19.87 24.45 4.65
N ILE A 63 20.55 23.34 4.30
CA ILE A 63 21.98 23.34 4.00
C ILE A 63 22.26 24.18 2.74
N GLY A 64 21.40 24.08 1.73
CA GLY A 64 21.51 24.83 0.48
C GLY A 64 21.10 26.30 0.59
N GLY A 65 20.66 26.78 1.75
CA GLY A 65 20.19 28.16 1.97
C GLY A 65 18.95 28.53 1.12
N THR A 66 18.16 27.54 0.72
CA THR A 66 17.02 27.74 -0.18
C THR A 66 15.73 27.78 0.60
N ASN A 67 15.02 28.91 0.53
CA ASN A 67 13.69 29.08 1.16
C ASN A 67 12.53 28.64 0.25
N ALA A 68 12.85 27.92 -0.85
CA ALA A 68 11.82 27.49 -1.77
C ALA A 68 10.92 26.41 -1.13
N ALA A 69 9.61 26.61 -1.21
CA ALA A 69 8.64 25.65 -0.76
C ALA A 69 8.73 24.35 -1.58
N TYR A 70 8.32 23.24 -0.99
CA TYR A 70 8.24 21.93 -1.65
C TYR A 70 6.87 21.31 -1.43
N ASN A 71 6.51 20.38 -2.28
CA ASN A 71 5.19 19.79 -2.34
C ASN A 71 5.27 18.27 -2.48
N TRP A 72 4.13 17.61 -2.65
CA TRP A 72 4.06 16.16 -2.87
C TRP A 72 4.93 15.67 -4.01
N THR A 73 5.00 16.39 -5.13
CA THR A 73 5.84 16.01 -6.28
C THR A 73 7.32 15.93 -5.88
N SER A 74 7.81 16.90 -5.11
CA SER A 74 9.19 16.92 -4.62
C SER A 74 9.48 15.78 -3.65
N ILE A 75 8.55 15.49 -2.73
CA ILE A 75 8.70 14.43 -1.72
C ILE A 75 8.70 13.07 -2.39
N ILE A 76 7.74 12.81 -3.27
CA ILE A 76 7.60 11.53 -3.97
C ILE A 76 8.79 11.28 -4.90
N GLY A 77 9.24 12.31 -5.62
CA GLY A 77 10.44 12.22 -6.45
C GLY A 77 11.70 11.85 -5.66
N SER A 78 11.81 12.33 -4.41
CA SER A 78 12.92 11.98 -3.51
C SER A 78 12.77 10.60 -2.87
N ALA A 79 11.54 10.11 -2.70
CA ALA A 79 11.25 8.84 -2.04
C ALA A 79 11.44 7.62 -2.95
N GLN A 80 11.46 7.78 -4.27
CA GLN A 80 11.60 6.70 -5.26
C GLN A 80 10.67 5.51 -4.99
N LEU A 81 9.36 5.75 -4.95
CA LEU A 81 8.37 4.72 -4.66
C LEU A 81 8.35 3.63 -5.73
N GLN A 82 8.40 2.37 -5.31
CA GLN A 82 8.31 1.20 -6.18
C GLN A 82 7.19 0.26 -5.72
N GLY A 83 6.54 -0.40 -6.68
CA GLY A 83 5.51 -1.40 -6.40
C GLY A 83 4.17 -0.87 -5.91
N VAL A 84 3.99 0.45 -5.89
CA VAL A 84 2.74 1.11 -5.51
C VAL A 84 2.38 2.18 -6.53
N THR A 85 1.10 2.43 -6.72
CA THR A 85 0.62 3.54 -7.54
C THR A 85 0.15 4.68 -6.67
N TYR A 86 0.28 5.91 -7.15
CA TYR A 86 -0.17 7.09 -6.42
C TYR A 86 -0.83 8.10 -7.36
N ALA A 87 -1.74 8.89 -6.82
CA ALA A 87 -2.35 10.02 -7.51
C ALA A 87 -2.35 11.23 -6.58
N ILE A 88 -1.78 12.35 -7.04
CA ILE A 88 -1.81 13.61 -6.30
C ILE A 88 -3.18 14.24 -6.52
N SER A 89 -4.02 14.24 -5.49
CA SER A 89 -5.39 14.75 -5.56
C SER A 89 -5.42 16.28 -5.48
N ASN A 90 -4.55 16.86 -4.65
CA ASN A 90 -4.38 18.32 -4.48
C ASN A 90 -3.06 18.61 -3.75
N ALA A 91 -2.82 19.90 -3.43
CA ALA A 91 -1.59 20.31 -2.72
C ALA A 91 -1.42 19.63 -1.35
N THR A 92 -2.52 19.25 -0.70
CA THR A 92 -2.52 18.65 0.64
C THR A 92 -2.52 17.14 0.62
N ASN A 93 -3.21 16.51 -0.34
CA ASN A 93 -3.52 15.08 -0.32
C ASN A 93 -2.95 14.33 -1.52
N VAL A 94 -2.42 13.15 -1.24
CA VAL A 94 -2.08 12.13 -2.23
C VAL A 94 -2.79 10.83 -1.89
N THR A 95 -3.36 10.18 -2.88
CA THR A 95 -3.96 8.85 -2.74
C THR A 95 -2.92 7.82 -3.16
N LEU A 96 -2.59 6.92 -2.25
CA LEU A 96 -1.73 5.77 -2.48
C LEU A 96 -2.62 4.55 -2.71
N THR A 97 -2.39 3.81 -3.79
CA THR A 97 -3.10 2.56 -4.09
C THR A 97 -2.16 1.38 -3.91
N VAL A 98 -2.54 0.45 -3.05
CA VAL A 98 -1.81 -0.79 -2.78
C VAL A 98 -2.76 -1.97 -2.97
N GLY A 99 -2.59 -2.71 -4.06
CA GLY A 99 -3.55 -3.73 -4.47
C GLY A 99 -4.92 -3.13 -4.75
N ALA A 100 -5.94 -3.60 -4.03
CA ALA A 100 -7.32 -3.08 -4.12
C ALA A 100 -7.64 -1.96 -3.12
N ASN A 101 -6.68 -1.57 -2.25
CA ASN A 101 -6.91 -0.62 -1.15
C ASN A 101 -6.33 0.75 -1.46
N ASN A 102 -7.06 1.80 -1.09
CA ASN A 102 -6.67 3.19 -1.25
C ASN A 102 -6.43 3.85 0.11
N TYR A 103 -5.32 4.59 0.22
CA TYR A 103 -4.89 5.30 1.42
C TYR A 103 -4.67 6.76 1.09
N VAL A 104 -5.38 7.67 1.77
CA VAL A 104 -5.18 9.10 1.58
C VAL A 104 -4.15 9.60 2.58
N LEU A 105 -3.03 10.08 2.06
CA LEU A 105 -1.97 10.70 2.85
C LEU A 105 -2.09 12.21 2.77
N THR A 106 -1.92 12.87 3.91
CA THR A 106 -2.06 14.32 4.03
C THR A 106 -0.73 14.95 4.43
N LEU A 107 -0.37 16.04 3.76
CA LEU A 107 0.79 16.87 4.03
C LEU A 107 0.38 18.15 4.78
N ASN A 108 0.94 18.39 5.95
CA ASN A 108 0.65 19.56 6.76
C ASN A 108 1.92 20.21 7.32
N PRO A 109 2.22 21.47 7.03
CA PRO A 109 1.57 22.33 6.05
C PRO A 109 1.76 21.82 4.60
N ASN A 110 0.85 22.21 3.71
CA ASN A 110 0.85 21.75 2.31
C ASN A 110 1.94 22.38 1.43
N ASN A 111 2.64 23.35 1.94
CA ASN A 111 3.70 24.07 1.25
C ASN A 111 4.83 24.44 2.24
N PRO A 112 5.51 23.43 2.82
CA PRO A 112 6.57 23.69 3.78
C PRO A 112 7.79 24.34 3.10
N ALA A 113 8.40 25.28 3.79
CA ALA A 113 9.61 25.96 3.34
C ALA A 113 10.65 26.07 4.47
N ALA A 114 11.92 25.93 4.14
CA ALA A 114 13.01 26.21 5.07
C ALA A 114 13.19 27.75 5.23
N PRO A 115 13.61 28.25 6.42
CA PRO A 115 13.98 27.57 7.65
C PRO A 115 12.83 27.28 8.62
N GLY A 116 11.58 27.31 8.18
CA GLY A 116 10.43 27.00 9.02
C GLY A 116 10.41 25.57 9.54
N THR A 117 9.25 25.07 9.90
CA THR A 117 9.08 23.69 10.34
C THR A 117 8.89 22.73 9.14
N PRO A 118 9.47 21.51 9.19
CA PRO A 118 9.19 20.50 8.17
C PRO A 118 7.70 20.12 8.21
N ALA A 119 7.17 19.74 7.04
CA ALA A 119 5.82 19.20 7.00
C ALA A 119 5.72 17.88 7.75
N THR A 120 4.54 17.61 8.28
CA THR A 120 4.18 16.29 8.79
C THR A 120 3.33 15.54 7.75
N ILE A 121 3.56 14.25 7.62
CA ILE A 121 2.78 13.37 6.75
C ILE A 121 2.05 12.37 7.63
N TYR A 122 0.72 12.30 7.48
CA TYR A 122 -0.12 11.33 8.19
C TYR A 122 -1.14 10.72 7.23
N CYS A 123 -1.69 9.58 7.59
CA CYS A 123 -2.75 8.94 6.82
C CYS A 123 -4.11 9.39 7.40
N ALA A 124 -4.93 9.99 6.54
CA ALA A 124 -6.24 10.52 6.93
C ALA A 124 -7.35 9.46 6.95
N THR A 125 -7.18 8.36 6.20
CA THR A 125 -8.24 7.35 5.98
C THR A 125 -7.96 5.99 6.59
N ALA A 126 -6.81 5.81 7.23
CA ALA A 126 -6.43 4.49 7.73
C ALA A 126 -6.89 4.24 9.16
N THR A 127 -7.75 3.27 9.29
CA THR A 127 -7.94 2.45 10.49
C THR A 127 -7.13 1.17 10.30
N TRP A 128 -5.83 1.24 10.45
CA TRP A 128 -4.98 0.05 10.47
C TRP A 128 -4.63 -0.39 11.85
#